data_4757496dec783dc5312441df9060829f
#
_entry.id   4757496dec783dc5312441df9060829f
#
_cell.length_a   1.000
_cell.length_b   1.000
_cell.length_c   1.000
_cell.angle_alpha   90.00
_cell.angle_beta   90.00
_cell.angle_gamma   90.00
#
_symmetry.space_group_name_H-M   'P 1'
#
loop_
_entity.id
_entity.type
_entity.pdbx_description
1 polymer ?
#
loop_
_entity_poly.entity_id
_entity_poly.type
_entity_poly.pdbx_seq_one_letter_code
_entity_poly.pdbx_strand_id
1 'polypeptide(L)'
;MSSLEEETVELGAQSPSLQPRTSVSTLSAPPGGQHNDARMNLAIALTAARYGAAIANYTEVVHLLKRVDPQMGKERVCGAHCRDVITGQEFDVRAKCVINATGPFTDALRKMDDQKNPNICQPSAGVHIVIPGNYSPDNMGLLDPATSDGRVIFFLPWEKMTIAGTTDTPTEITPHPIPMEEDINFILTEVRNYLSPDVEVRRGDVLAAWSGIRPLVTNPNSKDTQSICRNHIVHISDSGLVTIA
;
A
#
# COMPACT_ATOMS: atom_id res chain seq x y z
N MET A 1 24.12 -13.04 0.10
CA MET A 1 24.51 -11.76 0.73
C MET A 1 25.51 -11.11 -0.21
N SER A 2 25.03 -10.32 -1.14
CA SER A 2 25.89 -9.50 -2.02
C SER A 2 25.81 -8.06 -1.49
N SER A 3 26.97 -7.54 -1.12
CA SER A 3 27.18 -6.15 -0.73
C SER A 3 26.70 -5.24 -1.85
N LEU A 4 25.73 -4.37 -1.54
CA LEU A 4 25.43 -3.20 -2.37
C LEU A 4 26.62 -2.25 -2.21
N GLU A 5 27.41 -2.11 -3.26
CA GLU A 5 28.41 -1.06 -3.34
C GLU A 5 27.68 0.29 -3.46
N GLU A 6 27.96 1.18 -2.51
CA GLU A 6 27.54 2.57 -2.56
C GLU A 6 28.36 3.28 -3.67
N GLU A 7 27.77 3.40 -4.86
CA GLU A 7 28.30 4.32 -5.87
C GLU A 7 27.90 5.75 -5.53
N THR A 8 28.85 6.52 -5.06
CA THR A 8 28.73 7.98 -4.95
C THR A 8 28.83 8.57 -6.35
N VAL A 9 27.69 8.87 -6.96
CA VAL A 9 27.66 9.58 -8.24
C VAL A 9 27.76 11.08 -7.97
N GLU A 10 28.88 11.70 -8.35
CA GLU A 10 28.99 13.15 -8.45
C GLU A 10 27.98 13.64 -9.50
N LEU A 11 26.98 14.38 -9.05
CA LEU A 11 26.01 15.05 -9.92
C LEU A 11 26.74 16.14 -10.72
N GLY A 12 27.01 15.87 -11.99
CA GLY A 12 27.45 16.87 -12.95
C GLY A 12 26.44 18.02 -13.00
N ALA A 13 26.96 19.24 -12.93
CA ALA A 13 26.25 20.50 -12.82
C ALA A 13 25.21 20.71 -13.93
N GLN A 14 23.94 20.36 -13.66
CA GLN A 14 22.81 20.70 -14.54
C GLN A 14 21.58 21.24 -13.80
N SER A 15 21.73 21.85 -12.71
CA SER A 15 20.85 22.87 -12.10
C SER A 15 21.28 23.12 -10.67
N PRO A 16 21.75 24.31 -10.32
CA PRO A 16 22.21 24.63 -8.96
C PRO A 16 21.09 24.50 -7.91
N SER A 17 19.82 24.54 -8.35
CA SER A 17 18.63 24.52 -7.50
C SER A 17 18.28 23.14 -6.91
N LEU A 18 18.85 22.06 -7.44
CA LEU A 18 18.54 20.68 -7.01
C LEU A 18 19.65 20.02 -6.18
N GLN A 19 20.59 20.80 -5.65
CA GLN A 19 21.62 20.22 -4.78
C GLN A 19 21.07 19.96 -3.38
N PRO A 20 21.14 18.70 -2.88
CA PRO A 20 20.76 18.40 -1.51
C PRO A 20 21.74 19.01 -0.50
N ARG A 21 21.24 19.40 0.66
CA ARG A 21 22.05 20.02 1.74
C ARG A 21 23.05 19.07 2.42
N THR A 22 22.87 17.77 2.25
CA THR A 22 23.71 16.72 2.85
C THR A 22 24.07 15.68 1.80
N SER A 23 25.14 14.92 2.04
CA SER A 23 25.55 13.80 1.18
C SER A 23 24.41 12.77 1.09
N VAL A 24 23.70 12.76 -0.01
CA VAL A 24 22.55 11.92 -0.25
C VAL A 24 23.01 10.69 -1.02
N SER A 25 22.67 9.52 -0.54
CA SER A 25 22.66 8.32 -1.34
C SER A 25 21.57 8.46 -2.42
N THR A 26 21.96 8.85 -3.61
CA THR A 26 21.09 8.81 -4.77
C THR A 26 20.83 7.35 -5.13
N LEU A 27 19.65 6.84 -4.79
CA LEU A 27 19.20 5.59 -5.38
C LEU A 27 18.86 5.89 -6.83
N SER A 28 19.78 5.57 -7.75
CA SER A 28 19.41 5.40 -9.14
C SER A 28 18.48 4.19 -9.18
N ALA A 29 17.17 4.42 -9.11
CA ALA A 29 16.22 3.36 -9.40
C ALA A 29 16.47 2.95 -10.86
N PRO A 30 16.79 1.68 -11.13
CA PRO A 30 16.88 1.22 -12.51
C PRO A 30 15.55 1.53 -13.20
N PRO A 31 15.56 1.85 -14.52
CA PRO A 31 14.37 2.29 -15.25
C PRO A 31 13.21 1.28 -15.30
N GLY A 32 13.27 0.21 -14.54
CA GLY A 32 12.23 -0.83 -14.47
C GLY A 32 11.39 -0.87 -13.18
N GLY A 33 11.61 0.04 -12.21
CA GLY A 33 10.94 -0.03 -10.90
C GLY A 33 9.66 0.77 -10.74
N GLN A 34 9.42 1.76 -11.59
CA GLN A 34 8.22 2.59 -11.52
C GLN A 34 7.09 2.03 -12.39
N HIS A 35 5.90 1.93 -11.83
CA HIS A 35 4.71 1.53 -12.57
C HIS A 35 3.47 2.25 -11.98
N ASN A 36 2.43 2.33 -12.78
CA ASN A 36 1.14 2.82 -12.34
C ASN A 36 0.38 1.67 -11.68
N ASP A 37 0.24 1.71 -10.35
CA ASP A 37 -0.37 0.64 -9.55
C ASP A 37 -1.79 0.33 -9.98
N ALA A 38 -2.61 1.34 -10.24
CA ALA A 38 -3.99 1.16 -10.68
C ALA A 38 -4.06 0.46 -12.05
N ARG A 39 -3.19 0.85 -12.99
CA ARG A 39 -3.10 0.22 -14.32
C ARG A 39 -2.57 -1.21 -14.24
N MET A 40 -1.59 -1.47 -13.38
CA MET A 40 -1.06 -2.81 -13.16
C MET A 40 -2.14 -3.72 -12.56
N ASN A 41 -2.85 -3.26 -11.55
CA ASN A 41 -3.95 -4.01 -10.93
C ASN A 41 -5.04 -4.37 -11.97
N LEU A 42 -5.44 -3.39 -12.79
CA LEU A 42 -6.40 -3.61 -13.87
C LEU A 42 -5.88 -4.64 -14.90
N ALA A 43 -4.60 -4.55 -15.26
CA ALA A 43 -3.99 -5.51 -16.21
C ALA A 43 -3.97 -6.93 -15.64
N ILE A 44 -3.70 -7.11 -14.35
CA ILE A 44 -3.76 -8.40 -13.66
C ILE A 44 -5.21 -8.95 -13.68
N ALA A 45 -6.19 -8.12 -13.34
CA ALA A 45 -7.60 -8.52 -13.36
C ALA A 45 -8.06 -8.93 -14.77
N LEU A 46 -7.72 -8.15 -15.80
CA LEU A 46 -8.04 -8.49 -17.19
C LEU A 46 -7.33 -9.76 -17.66
N THR A 47 -6.11 -9.99 -17.19
CA THR A 47 -5.39 -11.25 -17.49
C THR A 47 -6.12 -12.43 -16.85
N ALA A 48 -6.54 -12.33 -15.59
CA ALA A 48 -7.31 -13.38 -14.95
C ALA A 48 -8.62 -13.66 -15.72
N ALA A 49 -9.34 -12.61 -16.13
CA ALA A 49 -10.56 -12.74 -16.94
C ALA A 49 -10.31 -13.48 -18.27
N ARG A 50 -9.18 -13.21 -18.94
CA ARG A 50 -8.79 -13.94 -20.17
C ARG A 50 -8.55 -15.43 -19.93
N TYR A 51 -8.19 -15.83 -18.73
CA TYR A 51 -8.08 -17.23 -18.30
C TYR A 51 -9.38 -17.80 -17.72
N GLY A 52 -10.50 -17.11 -17.87
CA GLY A 52 -11.82 -17.59 -17.51
C GLY A 52 -12.25 -17.26 -16.08
N ALA A 53 -11.54 -16.39 -15.37
CA ALA A 53 -11.98 -15.91 -14.06
C ALA A 53 -13.14 -14.93 -14.22
N ALA A 54 -14.17 -15.07 -13.37
CA ALA A 54 -15.22 -14.05 -13.20
C ALA A 54 -14.69 -12.95 -12.26
N ILE A 55 -14.64 -11.72 -12.74
CA ILE A 55 -14.23 -10.55 -11.97
C ILE A 55 -15.46 -9.68 -11.74
N ALA A 56 -15.82 -9.46 -10.48
CA ALA A 56 -16.92 -8.60 -10.10
C ALA A 56 -16.44 -7.49 -9.16
N ASN A 57 -16.59 -6.25 -9.57
CA ASN A 57 -16.45 -5.07 -8.71
C ASN A 57 -17.82 -4.73 -8.07
N TYR A 58 -17.86 -3.79 -7.15
CA TYR A 58 -19.07 -3.40 -6.42
C TYR A 58 -19.80 -4.59 -5.75
N THR A 59 -19.05 -5.63 -5.44
CA THR A 59 -19.58 -6.85 -4.80
C THR A 59 -18.99 -6.98 -3.40
N GLU A 60 -19.83 -6.74 -2.40
CA GLU A 60 -19.46 -6.82 -0.99
C GLU A 60 -19.68 -8.24 -0.46
N VAL A 61 -18.73 -8.75 0.31
CA VAL A 61 -18.93 -9.97 1.10
C VAL A 61 -19.60 -9.60 2.41
N VAL A 62 -20.84 -10.06 2.61
CA VAL A 62 -21.65 -9.79 3.80
C VAL A 62 -21.34 -10.79 4.91
N HIS A 63 -21.23 -12.07 4.57
CA HIS A 63 -20.80 -13.14 5.47
C HIS A 63 -20.26 -14.35 4.70
N LEU A 64 -19.57 -15.24 5.41
CA LEU A 64 -19.05 -16.48 4.86
C LEU A 64 -20.08 -17.61 4.98
N LEU A 65 -20.24 -18.38 3.91
CA LEU A 65 -21.07 -19.58 3.90
C LEU A 65 -20.27 -20.75 4.46
N LYS A 66 -20.87 -21.48 5.40
CA LYS A 66 -20.28 -22.68 6.00
C LYS A 66 -21.17 -23.91 5.79
N ARG A 67 -20.54 -25.06 5.76
CA ARG A 67 -21.21 -26.37 5.76
C ARG A 67 -20.43 -27.35 6.62
N VAL A 68 -21.12 -28.31 7.18
CA VAL A 68 -20.45 -29.43 7.86
C VAL A 68 -19.80 -30.34 6.83
N ASP A 69 -18.52 -30.59 6.98
CA ASP A 69 -17.78 -31.57 6.17
C ASP A 69 -18.26 -33.00 6.59
N PRO A 70 -18.81 -33.78 5.68
CA PRO A 70 -19.30 -35.11 6.02
C PRO A 70 -18.24 -36.09 6.52
N GLN A 71 -16.96 -35.87 6.12
CA GLN A 71 -15.86 -36.77 6.49
C GLN A 71 -15.27 -36.39 7.83
N MET A 72 -15.17 -35.07 8.12
CA MET A 72 -14.51 -34.56 9.31
C MET A 72 -15.44 -34.16 10.43
N GLY A 73 -16.75 -34.01 10.16
CA GLY A 73 -17.75 -33.53 11.13
C GLY A 73 -17.56 -32.08 11.58
N LYS A 74 -16.69 -31.34 10.92
CA LYS A 74 -16.34 -29.93 11.24
C LYS A 74 -16.95 -28.98 10.22
N GLU A 75 -17.26 -27.77 10.67
CA GLU A 75 -17.68 -26.71 9.76
C GLU A 75 -16.52 -26.27 8.87
N ARG A 76 -16.82 -26.13 7.57
CA ARG A 76 -15.88 -25.58 6.57
C ARG A 76 -16.51 -24.46 5.79
N VAL A 77 -15.70 -23.43 5.51
CA VAL A 77 -16.07 -22.36 4.59
C VAL A 77 -16.24 -22.96 3.19
N CYS A 78 -17.40 -22.68 2.57
CA CYS A 78 -17.77 -23.23 1.26
C CYS A 78 -18.30 -22.17 0.30
N GLY A 79 -18.08 -20.89 0.60
CA GLY A 79 -18.52 -19.77 -0.22
C GLY A 79 -18.67 -18.48 0.57
N ALA A 80 -19.30 -17.51 -0.06
CA ALA A 80 -19.63 -16.23 0.52
C ALA A 80 -21.02 -15.78 0.11
N HIS A 81 -21.75 -15.16 1.02
CA HIS A 81 -22.96 -14.40 0.73
C HIS A 81 -22.55 -12.99 0.35
N CYS A 82 -22.92 -12.55 -0.82
CA CYS A 82 -22.48 -11.30 -1.43
C CYS A 82 -23.66 -10.37 -1.68
N ARG A 83 -23.36 -9.07 -1.71
CA ARG A 83 -24.30 -8.02 -2.07
C ARG A 83 -23.71 -7.16 -3.19
N ASP A 84 -24.48 -6.97 -4.26
CA ASP A 84 -24.23 -5.93 -5.23
C ASP A 84 -24.58 -4.56 -4.60
N VAL A 85 -23.57 -3.74 -4.35
CA VAL A 85 -23.76 -2.46 -3.66
C VAL A 85 -24.44 -1.38 -4.54
N ILE A 86 -24.56 -1.62 -5.85
CA ILE A 86 -25.25 -0.72 -6.76
C ILE A 86 -26.76 -0.98 -6.74
N THR A 87 -27.15 -2.25 -6.81
CA THR A 87 -28.57 -2.66 -6.89
C THR A 87 -29.17 -3.06 -5.56
N GLY A 88 -28.32 -3.39 -4.57
CA GLY A 88 -28.74 -3.97 -3.30
C GLY A 88 -29.10 -5.46 -3.38
N GLN A 89 -28.97 -6.09 -4.56
CA GLN A 89 -29.30 -7.52 -4.71
C GLN A 89 -28.27 -8.38 -3.98
N GLU A 90 -28.77 -9.36 -3.25
CA GLU A 90 -27.95 -10.34 -2.52
C GLU A 90 -27.97 -11.70 -3.21
N PHE A 91 -26.84 -12.41 -3.15
CA PHE A 91 -26.68 -13.73 -3.78
C PHE A 91 -25.54 -14.53 -3.13
N ASP A 92 -25.62 -15.85 -3.28
CA ASP A 92 -24.61 -16.78 -2.79
C ASP A 92 -23.61 -17.14 -3.89
N VAL A 93 -22.33 -17.09 -3.53
CA VAL A 93 -21.23 -17.65 -4.34
C VAL A 93 -20.67 -18.86 -3.62
N ARG A 94 -20.76 -20.05 -4.23
CA ARG A 94 -20.25 -21.29 -3.66
C ARG A 94 -18.89 -21.64 -4.26
N ALA A 95 -17.96 -22.06 -3.43
CA ALA A 95 -16.59 -22.37 -3.83
C ALA A 95 -16.02 -23.56 -3.04
N LYS A 96 -15.04 -24.22 -3.63
CA LYS A 96 -14.25 -25.26 -2.96
C LYS A 96 -13.26 -24.67 -1.96
N CYS A 97 -12.80 -23.46 -2.21
CA CYS A 97 -11.89 -22.70 -1.38
C CYS A 97 -12.26 -21.22 -1.44
N VAL A 98 -12.19 -20.54 -0.30
CA VAL A 98 -12.34 -19.08 -0.21
C VAL A 98 -11.01 -18.49 0.24
N ILE A 99 -10.54 -17.50 -0.50
CA ILE A 99 -9.28 -16.81 -0.25
C ILE A 99 -9.61 -15.37 0.17
N ASN A 100 -9.20 -15.02 1.37
CA ASN A 100 -9.25 -13.68 1.90
C ASN A 100 -7.94 -12.95 1.52
N ALA A 101 -7.99 -12.02 0.58
CA ALA A 101 -6.90 -11.16 0.16
C ALA A 101 -7.38 -9.69 0.13
N THR A 102 -8.11 -9.29 1.17
CA THR A 102 -8.86 -8.03 1.22
C THR A 102 -8.06 -6.85 1.76
N GLY A 103 -6.73 -6.97 1.82
CA GLY A 103 -5.85 -5.89 2.25
C GLY A 103 -6.20 -5.37 3.67
N PRO A 104 -6.48 -4.08 3.86
CA PRO A 104 -6.79 -3.53 5.19
C PRO A 104 -8.02 -4.19 5.86
N PHE A 105 -8.93 -4.77 5.07
CA PHE A 105 -10.15 -5.43 5.56
C PHE A 105 -9.96 -6.90 5.94
N THR A 106 -8.73 -7.40 5.92
CA THR A 106 -8.40 -8.81 6.19
C THR A 106 -8.98 -9.32 7.51
N ASP A 107 -8.88 -8.55 8.58
CA ASP A 107 -9.37 -8.97 9.89
C ASP A 107 -10.90 -9.00 9.97
N ALA A 108 -11.60 -8.19 9.17
CA ALA A 108 -13.05 -8.25 9.09
C ALA A 108 -13.53 -9.62 8.57
N LEU A 109 -12.94 -10.12 7.48
CA LEU A 109 -13.26 -11.45 6.96
C LEU A 109 -12.84 -12.58 7.90
N ARG A 110 -11.69 -12.44 8.56
CA ARG A 110 -11.24 -13.42 9.56
C ARG A 110 -12.22 -13.54 10.73
N LYS A 111 -12.81 -12.41 11.16
CA LYS A 111 -13.84 -12.40 12.20
C LYS A 111 -15.20 -12.92 11.71
N MET A 112 -15.51 -12.80 10.42
CA MET A 112 -16.68 -13.49 9.84
C MET A 112 -16.54 -15.01 9.90
N ASP A 113 -15.31 -15.50 9.80
CA ASP A 113 -15.03 -16.92 9.96
C ASP A 113 -15.09 -17.36 11.42
N ASP A 114 -14.32 -16.73 12.30
CA ASP A 114 -14.36 -16.95 13.74
C ASP A 114 -14.14 -15.63 14.49
N GLN A 115 -15.11 -15.22 15.29
CA GLN A 115 -15.06 -14.00 16.10
C GLN A 115 -13.88 -13.99 17.11
N LYS A 116 -13.34 -15.15 17.45
CA LYS A 116 -12.20 -15.29 18.36
C LYS A 116 -10.85 -15.07 17.68
N ASN A 117 -10.81 -14.96 16.35
CA ASN A 117 -9.58 -14.69 15.63
C ASN A 117 -8.97 -13.35 16.09
N PRO A 118 -7.70 -13.34 16.53
CA PRO A 118 -7.02 -12.10 16.87
C PRO A 118 -6.80 -11.25 15.61
N ASN A 119 -6.77 -9.95 15.78
CA ASN A 119 -6.35 -9.05 14.70
C ASN A 119 -4.88 -9.30 14.37
N ILE A 120 -4.55 -9.32 13.09
CA ILE A 120 -3.19 -9.40 12.57
C ILE A 120 -2.77 -8.13 11.83
N CYS A 121 -3.74 -7.33 11.37
CA CYS A 121 -3.47 -6.10 10.65
C CYS A 121 -3.30 -4.92 11.59
N GLN A 122 -2.30 -4.09 11.30
CA GLN A 122 -2.08 -2.79 11.91
C GLN A 122 -2.20 -1.74 10.79
N PRO A 123 -3.40 -1.17 10.58
CA PRO A 123 -3.62 -0.23 9.47
C PRO A 123 -2.79 1.05 9.67
N SER A 124 -2.10 1.47 8.63
CA SER A 124 -1.36 2.72 8.61
C SER A 124 -1.66 3.52 7.34
N ALA A 125 -2.04 4.79 7.52
CA ALA A 125 -2.25 5.71 6.42
C ALA A 125 -0.91 6.24 5.89
N GLY A 126 -0.78 6.25 4.57
CA GLY A 126 0.34 6.88 3.88
C GLY A 126 -0.17 7.89 2.87
N VAL A 127 0.33 9.12 2.96
CA VAL A 127 -0.03 10.23 2.07
C VAL A 127 1.07 10.46 1.06
N HIS A 128 0.68 10.75 -0.17
CA HIS A 128 1.56 11.24 -1.22
C HIS A 128 0.98 12.53 -1.80
N ILE A 129 1.86 13.39 -2.26
CA ILE A 129 1.50 14.62 -2.98
C ILE A 129 2.11 14.61 -4.37
N VAL A 130 1.46 15.30 -5.29
CA VAL A 130 1.99 15.62 -6.62
C VAL A 130 2.34 17.10 -6.65
N ILE A 131 3.56 17.40 -7.02
CA ILE A 131 4.10 18.74 -7.18
C ILE A 131 4.73 18.89 -8.57
N PRO A 132 5.02 20.10 -9.06
CA PRO A 132 5.66 20.32 -10.37
C PRO A 132 6.95 19.53 -10.54
N GLY A 133 7.27 19.16 -11.79
CA GLY A 133 8.43 18.30 -12.09
C GLY A 133 9.80 18.90 -11.82
N ASN A 134 9.87 20.23 -11.62
CA ASN A 134 11.12 20.91 -11.26
C ASN A 134 11.63 20.57 -9.84
N TYR A 135 10.86 19.82 -9.05
CA TYR A 135 11.24 19.38 -7.72
C TYR A 135 12.03 18.04 -7.70
N SER A 136 12.19 17.39 -8.84
CA SER A 136 13.02 16.20 -8.99
C SER A 136 13.72 16.19 -10.35
N PRO A 137 14.89 15.51 -10.50
CA PRO A 137 15.49 15.27 -11.80
C PRO A 137 14.56 14.41 -12.69
N ASP A 138 14.59 14.62 -14.00
CA ASP A 138 13.68 13.93 -14.95
C ASP A 138 13.82 12.40 -14.96
N ASN A 139 15.00 11.88 -14.70
CA ASN A 139 15.33 10.46 -14.88
C ASN A 139 15.86 9.79 -13.60
N MET A 140 15.72 10.43 -12.45
CA MET A 140 16.27 9.93 -11.20
C MET A 140 15.32 10.22 -10.06
N GLY A 141 14.99 9.19 -9.27
CA GLY A 141 14.33 9.38 -7.99
C GLY A 141 15.31 9.86 -6.93
N LEU A 142 14.86 10.75 -6.07
CA LEU A 142 15.61 11.18 -4.89
C LEU A 142 15.03 10.48 -3.65
N LEU A 143 15.88 10.22 -2.68
CA LEU A 143 15.54 9.60 -1.41
C LEU A 143 16.09 10.45 -0.27
N ASP A 144 15.24 10.89 0.63
CA ASP A 144 15.65 11.44 1.92
C ASP A 144 15.51 10.36 3.01
N PRO A 145 16.63 9.78 3.47
CA PRO A 145 16.61 8.76 4.53
C PRO A 145 16.58 9.35 5.94
N ALA A 146 16.67 10.66 6.09
CA ALA A 146 16.94 11.35 7.36
C ALA A 146 15.90 12.45 7.65
N THR A 147 14.61 12.15 7.45
CA THR A 147 13.53 13.06 7.83
C THR A 147 13.54 13.36 9.33
N SER A 148 12.90 14.44 9.73
CA SER A 148 12.85 14.91 11.13
C SER A 148 12.32 13.87 12.13
N ASP A 149 11.52 12.92 11.66
CA ASP A 149 10.92 11.84 12.47
C ASP A 149 11.48 10.43 12.17
N GLY A 150 12.54 10.34 11.36
CA GLY A 150 13.21 9.10 11.01
C GLY A 150 12.51 8.27 9.94
N ARG A 151 11.49 8.79 9.30
CA ARG A 151 10.87 8.20 8.11
C ARG A 151 11.72 8.46 6.86
N VAL A 152 11.31 7.85 5.76
CA VAL A 152 11.96 8.02 4.46
C VAL A 152 10.99 8.71 3.52
N ILE A 153 11.42 9.77 2.86
CA ILE A 153 10.65 10.44 1.81
C ILE A 153 11.32 10.23 0.46
N PHE A 154 10.50 9.92 -0.53
CA PHE A 154 10.89 9.81 -1.93
C PHE A 154 10.40 11.01 -2.72
N PHE A 155 11.17 11.39 -3.74
CA PHE A 155 10.80 12.33 -4.78
C PHE A 155 10.95 11.58 -6.11
N LEU A 156 9.84 11.20 -6.71
CA LEU A 156 9.84 10.35 -7.89
C LEU A 156 9.33 11.14 -9.09
N PRO A 157 10.13 11.24 -10.18
CA PRO A 157 9.65 11.86 -11.41
C PRO A 157 8.52 11.02 -12.01
N TRP A 158 7.42 11.64 -12.39
CA TRP A 158 6.25 11.00 -12.94
C TRP A 158 5.55 11.88 -13.96
N GLU A 159 5.65 11.56 -15.25
CA GLU A 159 4.95 12.26 -16.35
C GLU A 159 5.11 13.81 -16.27
N LYS A 160 6.32 14.29 -16.10
CA LYS A 160 6.69 15.72 -15.93
C LYS A 160 6.21 16.35 -14.62
N MET A 161 5.83 15.55 -13.65
CA MET A 161 5.52 15.95 -12.28
C MET A 161 6.45 15.21 -11.33
N THR A 162 6.44 15.59 -10.06
CA THR A 162 7.13 14.89 -8.98
C THR A 162 6.09 14.35 -8.00
N ILE A 163 6.17 13.05 -7.71
CA ILE A 163 5.43 12.43 -6.60
C ILE A 163 6.34 12.48 -5.38
N ALA A 164 5.88 13.10 -4.30
CA ALA A 164 6.59 13.15 -3.03
C ALA A 164 5.80 12.46 -1.92
N GLY A 165 6.49 11.75 -1.05
CA GLY A 165 5.93 11.00 0.07
C GLY A 165 6.91 9.94 0.57
N THR A 166 6.62 9.34 1.70
CA THR A 166 5.28 9.12 2.20
C THR A 166 5.19 9.47 3.70
N THR A 167 3.98 9.52 4.23
CA THR A 167 3.75 9.48 5.67
C THR A 167 3.43 8.05 6.13
N ASP A 168 3.43 7.81 7.43
CA ASP A 168 3.11 6.53 8.05
C ASP A 168 2.44 6.79 9.40
N THR A 169 1.12 6.84 9.40
CA THR A 169 0.32 7.25 10.56
C THR A 169 -0.73 6.17 10.86
N PRO A 170 -0.75 5.59 12.08
CA PRO A 170 -1.81 4.68 12.49
C PRO A 170 -3.18 5.26 12.21
N THR A 171 -4.09 4.47 11.65
CA THR A 171 -5.40 4.96 11.23
C THR A 171 -6.49 3.91 11.39
N GLU A 172 -7.74 4.39 11.43
CA GLU A 172 -8.91 3.53 11.30
C GLU A 172 -9.10 3.08 9.84
N ILE A 173 -9.70 1.89 9.68
CA ILE A 173 -9.98 1.34 8.35
C ILE A 173 -11.18 2.07 7.74
N THR A 174 -11.00 2.61 6.56
CA THR A 174 -12.07 3.23 5.77
C THR A 174 -11.91 2.88 4.28
N PRO A 175 -13.02 2.72 3.53
CA PRO A 175 -12.97 2.56 2.08
C PRO A 175 -12.45 3.80 1.33
N HIS A 176 -12.53 4.97 1.96
CA HIS A 176 -12.20 6.27 1.35
C HIS A 176 -11.25 7.04 2.27
N PRO A 177 -9.96 6.65 2.35
CA PRO A 177 -8.98 7.41 3.13
C PRO A 177 -8.76 8.79 2.50
N ILE A 178 -8.73 9.81 3.34
CA ILE A 178 -8.53 11.21 2.93
C ILE A 178 -7.17 11.66 3.43
N PRO A 179 -6.34 12.33 2.59
CA PRO A 179 -5.09 12.91 3.05
C PRO A 179 -5.37 14.06 4.03
N MET A 180 -4.71 14.00 5.20
CA MET A 180 -4.83 15.06 6.19
C MET A 180 -3.89 16.21 5.84
N GLU A 181 -4.30 17.43 6.14
CA GLU A 181 -3.49 18.63 5.88
C GLU A 181 -2.15 18.60 6.64
N GLU A 182 -2.14 17.98 7.80
CA GLU A 182 -0.94 17.79 8.61
C GLU A 182 0.10 16.94 7.90
N ASP A 183 -0.34 15.84 7.25
CA ASP A 183 0.54 14.97 6.46
C ASP A 183 1.11 15.70 5.23
N ILE A 184 0.28 16.50 4.55
CA ILE A 184 0.71 17.30 3.40
C ILE A 184 1.77 18.32 3.83
N ASN A 185 1.54 19.02 4.95
CA ASN A 185 2.46 20.00 5.47
C ASN A 185 3.76 19.37 5.97
N PHE A 186 3.70 18.17 6.56
CA PHE A 186 4.88 17.40 6.91
C PHE A 186 5.73 17.12 5.67
N ILE A 187 5.14 16.54 4.60
CA ILE A 187 5.85 16.25 3.36
C ILE A 187 6.48 17.52 2.79
N LEU A 188 5.73 18.62 2.70
CA LEU A 188 6.26 19.90 2.20
C LEU A 188 7.42 20.46 3.04
N THR A 189 7.38 20.23 4.34
CA THR A 189 8.46 20.64 5.24
C THR A 189 9.73 19.83 4.98
N GLU A 190 9.61 18.52 4.82
CA GLU A 190 10.74 17.67 4.51
C GLU A 190 11.29 17.95 3.09
N VAL A 191 10.40 18.18 2.10
CA VAL A 191 10.80 18.66 0.76
C VAL A 191 11.66 19.93 0.87
N ARG A 192 11.22 20.89 1.67
CA ARG A 192 11.92 22.16 1.89
C ARG A 192 13.26 21.96 2.61
N ASN A 193 13.30 21.04 3.56
CA ASN A 193 14.53 20.73 4.30
C ASN A 193 15.59 20.04 3.43
N TYR A 194 15.12 19.20 2.50
CA TYR A 194 15.98 18.41 1.62
C TYR A 194 16.55 19.22 0.47
N LEU A 195 15.76 20.08 -0.16
CA LEU A 195 16.16 20.85 -1.33
C LEU A 195 17.02 22.08 -0.95
N SER A 196 17.69 22.66 -1.95
CA SER A 196 18.42 23.91 -1.76
C SER A 196 17.53 25.03 -1.21
N PRO A 197 18.04 25.93 -0.34
CA PRO A 197 17.30 27.07 0.18
C PRO A 197 16.72 28.01 -0.88
N ASP A 198 17.30 27.97 -2.08
CA ASP A 198 16.85 28.80 -3.21
C ASP A 198 15.58 28.25 -3.87
N VAL A 199 15.22 27.00 -3.54
CA VAL A 199 13.98 26.39 -4.04
C VAL A 199 12.82 26.74 -3.12
N GLU A 200 11.93 27.58 -3.61
CA GLU A 200 10.72 27.92 -2.87
C GLU A 200 9.69 26.78 -2.97
N VAL A 201 9.33 26.23 -1.81
CA VAL A 201 8.32 25.15 -1.70
C VAL A 201 7.07 25.71 -1.05
N ARG A 202 5.96 25.73 -1.77
CA ARG A 202 4.69 26.33 -1.34
C ARG A 202 3.59 25.29 -1.24
N ARG A 203 2.64 25.52 -0.33
CA ARG A 203 1.39 24.71 -0.28
C ARG A 203 0.61 24.79 -1.60
N GLY A 204 0.65 25.94 -2.28
CA GLY A 204 0.00 26.16 -3.56
C GLY A 204 0.59 25.36 -4.73
N ASP A 205 1.79 24.79 -4.56
CA ASP A 205 2.41 23.95 -5.59
C ASP A 205 1.89 22.50 -5.56
N VAL A 206 1.09 22.13 -4.56
CA VAL A 206 0.47 20.80 -4.49
C VAL A 206 -0.66 20.71 -5.50
N LEU A 207 -0.43 19.96 -6.57
CA LEU A 207 -1.36 19.74 -7.66
C LEU A 207 -2.44 18.70 -7.30
N ALA A 208 -2.05 17.69 -6.54
CA ALA A 208 -2.93 16.64 -6.03
C ALA A 208 -2.35 16.02 -4.76
N ALA A 209 -3.21 15.41 -3.96
CA ALA A 209 -2.83 14.60 -2.81
C ALA A 209 -3.76 13.39 -2.72
N TRP A 210 -3.23 12.25 -2.28
CA TRP A 210 -4.03 11.07 -1.97
C TRP A 210 -3.48 10.34 -0.76
N SER A 211 -4.35 9.54 -0.14
CA SER A 211 -4.02 8.66 0.97
C SER A 211 -4.38 7.23 0.65
N GLY A 212 -3.61 6.29 1.16
CA GLY A 212 -3.91 4.86 1.13
C GLY A 212 -3.67 4.25 2.49
N ILE A 213 -4.35 3.13 2.77
CA ILE A 213 -4.16 2.37 4.01
C ILE A 213 -3.31 1.14 3.72
N ARG A 214 -2.16 1.05 4.38
CA ARG A 214 -1.29 -0.13 4.31
C ARG A 214 -1.81 -1.21 5.23
N PRO A 215 -1.96 -2.44 4.74
CA PRO A 215 -2.28 -3.60 5.57
C PRO A 215 -1.00 -4.15 6.22
N LEU A 216 -0.36 -3.38 7.10
CA LEU A 216 0.80 -3.88 7.83
C LEU A 216 0.37 -5.01 8.75
N VAL A 217 1.08 -6.14 8.70
CA VAL A 217 0.70 -7.34 9.46
C VAL A 217 1.75 -7.70 10.50
N THR A 218 1.27 -8.15 11.66
CA THR A 218 2.08 -8.79 12.67
C THR A 218 2.05 -10.30 12.47
N ASN A 219 3.20 -10.97 12.60
CA ASN A 219 3.23 -12.42 12.51
C ASN A 219 2.49 -13.03 13.71
N PRO A 220 1.34 -13.70 13.53
CA PRO A 220 0.56 -14.28 14.62
C PRO A 220 1.32 -15.39 15.37
N ASN A 221 2.38 -15.94 14.76
CA ASN A 221 3.23 -16.97 15.36
C ASN A 221 4.48 -16.39 16.05
N SER A 222 4.69 -15.08 16.01
CA SER A 222 5.81 -14.42 16.70
C SER A 222 5.45 -14.17 18.15
N LYS A 223 6.40 -14.45 19.05
CA LYS A 223 6.27 -14.06 20.46
C LYS A 223 6.41 -12.55 20.67
N ASP A 224 6.91 -11.83 19.67
CA ASP A 224 7.05 -10.38 19.68
C ASP A 224 5.93 -9.77 18.85
N THR A 225 4.94 -9.21 19.54
CA THR A 225 3.78 -8.58 18.96
C THR A 225 4.08 -7.21 18.34
N GLN A 226 5.31 -6.69 18.49
CA GLN A 226 5.72 -5.40 17.95
C GLN A 226 6.49 -5.52 16.62
N SER A 227 6.85 -6.73 16.18
CA SER A 227 7.55 -6.91 14.90
C SER A 227 6.58 -6.91 13.72
N ILE A 228 6.55 -5.81 13.00
CA ILE A 228 5.86 -5.73 11.69
C ILE A 228 6.55 -6.70 10.72
N CYS A 229 5.78 -7.63 10.20
CA CYS A 229 6.29 -8.56 9.19
C CYS A 229 6.44 -7.81 7.85
N ARG A 230 7.66 -7.77 7.31
CA ARG A 230 7.93 -7.18 5.98
C ARG A 230 7.69 -8.17 4.83
N ASN A 231 7.12 -9.33 5.12
CA ASN A 231 6.80 -10.37 4.15
C ASN A 231 5.31 -10.70 4.26
N HIS A 232 4.74 -11.25 3.19
CA HIS A 232 3.35 -11.71 3.19
C HIS A 232 3.15 -12.86 4.19
N ILE A 233 1.96 -12.93 4.74
CA ILE A 233 1.50 -14.01 5.63
C ILE A 233 0.45 -14.83 4.88
N VAL A 234 0.62 -16.15 4.91
CA VAL A 234 -0.41 -17.09 4.47
C VAL A 234 -0.86 -17.88 5.68
N HIS A 235 -2.15 -17.80 6.00
CA HIS A 235 -2.77 -18.51 7.12
C HIS A 235 -4.02 -19.25 6.66
N ILE A 236 -4.18 -20.50 7.10
CA ILE A 236 -5.37 -21.30 6.84
C ILE A 236 -6.05 -21.54 8.18
N SER A 237 -7.31 -21.10 8.32
CA SER A 237 -8.10 -21.31 9.52
C SER A 237 -8.60 -22.77 9.63
N ASP A 238 -9.08 -23.15 10.81
CA ASP A 238 -9.65 -24.48 11.04
C ASP A 238 -10.84 -24.80 10.12
N SER A 239 -11.58 -23.78 9.73
CA SER A 239 -12.69 -23.89 8.77
C SER A 239 -12.24 -23.89 7.31
N GLY A 240 -10.95 -23.72 7.02
CA GLY A 240 -10.39 -23.73 5.67
C GLY A 240 -10.45 -22.39 4.94
N LEU A 241 -10.71 -21.27 5.63
CA LEU A 241 -10.49 -19.94 5.05
C LEU A 241 -8.98 -19.69 4.87
N VAL A 242 -8.55 -19.44 3.64
CA VAL A 242 -7.17 -19.06 3.34
C VAL A 242 -7.06 -17.54 3.40
N THR A 243 -6.20 -17.03 4.26
CA THR A 243 -5.89 -15.59 4.37
C THR A 243 -4.52 -15.31 3.81
N ILE A 244 -4.40 -14.32 2.94
CA ILE A 244 -3.16 -13.76 2.40
C ILE A 244 -3.13 -12.28 2.76
N ALA A 245 -2.12 -11.86 3.54
CA ALA A 245 -1.98 -10.48 4.00
C ALA A 245 -0.50 -10.03 4.00
#